data_66856e9fd30432d1abbe1d5fcd55520a
#
_entry.id   66856e9fd30432d1abbe1d5fcd55520a
#
_cell.length_a   1.000
_cell.length_b   1.000
_cell.length_c   1.000
_cell.angle_alpha   90.00
_cell.angle_beta   90.00
_cell.angle_gamma   90.00
#
_symmetry.space_group_name_H-M   'P 1'
#
loop_
_entity.id
_entity.type
_entity.pdbx_description
1 polymer ?
#
loop_
_entity_poly.entity_id
_entity_poly.type
_entity_poly.pdbx_seq_one_letter_code
_entity_poly.pdbx_strand_id
1 'polypeptide(L)'
;MLDQLNSERFADQSPRQVYSKLLDEGDYLCSVRTMYRVLAENQSSRERRNQLKHPNYQKPELLATGPNEVWSWGITKLKGPEKWTYYYLYVILDIYSRCVVGWMLAHRESADLAKQLIETTIEKQEVQSEQLILHSDRGPSMTSHSVAQLLGSLGVTKSHSRPHVSNDNPFSESQFKTMKYRPEFPKRFGCYEDGLRFCRKFFGWYNNEHYHSGIGLLTPASLHDGQADEIIAARKLTLQDAWKNSPERFVGGMPKPESSPKAVWINAPKRELEIKNEAPQANCPRAPKVTSLTHPRSGYPSMGCVSAEPTSVSPDSSKINEQNTLNTRVMPKKISGVRGLAPDQPELLHQS
;
A
#
# COMPACT_ATOMS: atom_id res chain seq x y z
N MET A 1 3.58 -46.61 25.77
CA MET A 1 4.13 -45.98 24.56
C MET A 1 4.01 -44.46 24.59
N LEU A 2 2.80 -43.90 24.77
CA LEU A 2 2.60 -42.44 24.81
C LEU A 2 3.44 -41.84 25.97
N ASP A 3 3.38 -42.44 27.15
CA ASP A 3 4.14 -42.02 28.33
C ASP A 3 5.66 -42.09 28.09
N GLN A 4 6.11 -43.07 27.34
CA GLN A 4 7.51 -43.18 26.92
C GLN A 4 7.92 -42.04 25.98
N LEU A 5 7.11 -41.77 24.95
CA LEU A 5 7.36 -40.69 23.97
C LEU A 5 7.30 -39.29 24.62
N ASN A 6 6.54 -39.13 25.70
CA ASN A 6 6.39 -37.87 26.43
C ASN A 6 7.25 -37.78 27.70
N SER A 7 8.06 -38.81 28.00
CA SER A 7 8.99 -38.79 29.12
C SER A 7 10.02 -37.67 28.97
N GLU A 8 10.55 -37.17 30.07
CA GLU A 8 11.62 -36.16 30.06
C GLU A 8 12.81 -36.55 29.19
N ARG A 9 13.10 -37.85 29.13
CA ARG A 9 14.18 -38.41 28.31
C ARG A 9 13.98 -38.22 26.81
N PHE A 10 12.72 -38.24 26.33
CA PHE A 10 12.38 -38.24 24.88
C PHE A 10 11.52 -37.07 24.45
N ALA A 11 11.16 -36.16 25.36
CA ALA A 11 10.23 -35.06 25.09
C ALA A 11 10.68 -34.12 23.94
N ASP A 12 11.98 -33.93 23.76
CA ASP A 12 12.58 -33.08 22.72
C ASP A 12 13.02 -33.83 21.46
N GLN A 13 12.82 -35.18 21.43
CA GLN A 13 13.29 -36.04 20.36
C GLN A 13 12.16 -36.40 19.39
N SER A 14 12.51 -36.51 18.11
CA SER A 14 11.56 -37.00 17.12
C SER A 14 11.28 -38.49 17.32
N PRO A 15 10.06 -39.00 16.97
CA PRO A 15 9.76 -40.42 17.03
C PRO A 15 10.78 -41.32 16.34
N ARG A 16 11.43 -40.83 15.29
CA ARG A 16 12.49 -41.54 14.58
C ARG A 16 13.76 -41.70 15.41
N GLN A 17 14.12 -40.67 16.19
CA GLN A 17 15.27 -40.74 17.07
C GLN A 17 14.99 -41.63 18.27
N VAL A 18 13.79 -41.53 18.83
CA VAL A 18 13.34 -42.41 19.94
C VAL A 18 13.37 -43.88 19.51
N TYR A 19 12.83 -44.17 18.31
CA TYR A 19 12.86 -45.50 17.73
C TYR A 19 14.28 -46.07 17.63
N SER A 20 15.23 -45.28 17.07
CA SER A 20 16.61 -45.73 16.93
C SER A 20 17.28 -45.98 18.28
N LYS A 21 17.09 -45.09 19.27
CA LYS A 21 17.67 -45.25 20.63
C LYS A 21 17.14 -46.47 21.32
N LEU A 22 15.83 -46.74 21.24
CA LEU A 22 15.25 -47.93 21.82
C LEU A 22 15.76 -49.22 21.18
N LEU A 23 15.97 -49.22 19.86
CA LEU A 23 16.59 -50.35 19.17
C LEU A 23 18.03 -50.61 19.60
N ASP A 24 18.81 -49.54 19.81
CA ASP A 24 20.21 -49.65 20.30
C ASP A 24 20.26 -50.20 21.71
N GLU A 25 19.17 -50.00 22.53
CA GLU A 25 19.00 -50.52 23.89
C GLU A 25 18.39 -51.94 23.89
N GLY A 26 18.03 -52.49 22.73
CA GLY A 26 17.41 -53.81 22.58
C GLY A 26 15.90 -53.82 22.73
N ASP A 27 15.26 -52.65 22.80
CA ASP A 27 13.81 -52.50 22.96
C ASP A 27 13.11 -52.16 21.64
N TYR A 28 12.11 -52.95 21.27
CA TYR A 28 11.23 -52.67 20.14
C TYR A 28 9.81 -52.44 20.60
N LEU A 29 9.31 -51.19 20.57
CA LEU A 29 7.96 -50.87 20.96
C LEU A 29 6.96 -50.99 19.78
N CYS A 30 7.27 -50.32 18.66
CA CYS A 30 6.46 -50.31 17.46
C CYS A 30 7.17 -49.55 16.32
N SER A 31 6.58 -49.58 15.12
CA SER A 31 7.14 -48.82 13.99
C SER A 31 7.07 -47.31 14.21
N VAL A 32 7.98 -46.58 13.59
CA VAL A 32 7.99 -45.09 13.57
C VAL A 32 6.62 -44.52 13.12
N ARG A 33 5.99 -45.17 12.12
CA ARG A 33 4.66 -44.75 11.61
C ARG A 33 3.58 -44.86 12.70
N THR A 34 3.65 -45.94 13.49
CA THR A 34 2.72 -46.17 14.63
C THR A 34 2.94 -45.11 15.70
N MET A 35 4.20 -44.75 16.00
CA MET A 35 4.52 -43.68 16.97
C MET A 35 3.89 -42.34 16.55
N TYR A 36 4.04 -41.93 15.29
CA TYR A 36 3.39 -40.73 14.77
C TYR A 36 1.87 -40.79 14.82
N ARG A 37 1.26 -41.95 14.52
CA ARG A 37 -0.19 -42.14 14.61
C ARG A 37 -0.68 -41.95 16.03
N VAL A 38 -0.05 -42.59 17.01
CA VAL A 38 -0.44 -42.48 18.43
C VAL A 38 -0.28 -41.02 18.93
N LEU A 39 0.79 -40.34 18.53
CA LEU A 39 0.95 -38.93 18.87
C LEU A 39 -0.14 -38.04 18.24
N ALA A 40 -0.56 -38.33 17.01
CA ALA A 40 -1.62 -37.59 16.33
C ALA A 40 -3.00 -37.83 16.99
N GLU A 41 -3.34 -39.09 17.29
CA GLU A 41 -4.59 -39.47 17.98
C GLU A 41 -4.72 -38.80 19.35
N ASN A 42 -3.59 -38.63 20.06
CA ASN A 42 -3.54 -37.97 21.37
C ASN A 42 -3.22 -36.47 21.30
N GLN A 43 -3.32 -35.85 20.14
CA GLN A 43 -3.01 -34.42 19.90
C GLN A 43 -1.60 -33.99 20.36
N SER A 44 -0.70 -34.94 20.57
CA SER A 44 0.68 -34.73 21.00
C SER A 44 1.68 -34.67 19.84
N SER A 45 1.23 -34.73 18.61
CA SER A 45 2.05 -34.61 17.40
C SER A 45 2.44 -33.15 17.09
N ARG A 46 1.75 -32.19 17.70
CA ARG A 46 2.09 -30.77 17.60
C ARG A 46 3.03 -30.43 18.73
N GLU A 47 4.07 -29.74 18.38
CA GLU A 47 5.12 -29.18 19.18
C GLU A 47 5.14 -29.54 20.68
N ARG A 48 6.01 -30.49 21.06
CA ARG A 48 6.19 -30.93 22.45
C ARG A 48 6.98 -29.92 23.31
N ARG A 49 7.54 -28.87 22.65
CA ARG A 49 8.18 -27.76 23.36
C ARG A 49 7.12 -26.86 23.97
N ASN A 50 7.36 -26.38 25.17
CA ASN A 50 6.50 -25.41 25.83
C ASN A 50 6.67 -24.02 25.17
N GLN A 51 6.30 -23.92 23.91
CA GLN A 51 6.31 -22.65 23.19
C GLN A 51 5.05 -21.86 23.50
N LEU A 52 5.22 -20.60 23.81
CA LEU A 52 4.13 -19.66 23.92
C LEU A 52 3.33 -19.67 22.60
N LYS A 53 2.09 -20.08 22.66
CA LYS A 53 1.17 -19.95 21.52
C LYS A 53 1.05 -18.46 21.21
N HIS A 54 1.33 -18.07 19.96
CA HIS A 54 1.07 -16.71 19.55
C HIS A 54 -0.41 -16.38 19.78
N PRO A 55 -0.73 -15.23 20.39
CA PRO A 55 -2.11 -14.82 20.56
C PRO A 55 -2.79 -14.69 19.20
N ASN A 56 -4.07 -15.03 19.14
CA ASN A 56 -4.89 -14.79 17.96
C ASN A 56 -5.07 -13.27 17.83
N TYR A 57 -4.34 -12.66 16.91
CA TYR A 57 -4.48 -11.24 16.61
C TYR A 57 -5.79 -11.00 15.84
N GLN A 58 -6.61 -10.12 16.37
CA GLN A 58 -7.81 -9.68 15.66
C GLN A 58 -7.42 -8.82 14.45
N LYS A 59 -8.21 -8.95 13.39
CA LYS A 59 -8.07 -8.14 12.18
C LYS A 59 -8.43 -6.68 12.54
N PRO A 60 -7.54 -5.69 12.29
CA PRO A 60 -7.92 -4.31 12.52
C PRO A 60 -8.99 -3.89 11.52
N GLU A 61 -10.12 -3.39 12.00
CA GLU A 61 -11.20 -2.82 11.19
C GLU A 61 -11.30 -1.35 11.55
N LEU A 62 -10.81 -0.48 10.65
CA LEU A 62 -10.74 0.96 10.88
C LEU A 62 -11.52 1.69 9.81
N LEU A 63 -12.36 2.62 10.23
CA LEU A 63 -13.19 3.47 9.39
C LEU A 63 -12.74 4.93 9.52
N ALA A 64 -12.59 5.60 8.38
CA ALA A 64 -12.48 7.05 8.29
C ALA A 64 -13.60 7.60 7.41
N THR A 65 -14.33 8.58 7.92
CA THR A 65 -15.42 9.31 7.24
C THR A 65 -15.01 10.74 6.89
N GLY A 66 -13.92 11.22 7.47
CA GLY A 66 -13.35 12.52 7.28
C GLY A 66 -11.83 12.55 7.44
N PRO A 67 -11.19 13.68 7.14
CA PRO A 67 -9.78 13.92 7.43
C PRO A 67 -9.46 13.85 8.92
N ASN A 68 -8.24 13.42 9.24
CA ASN A 68 -7.70 13.38 10.61
C ASN A 68 -8.42 12.43 11.59
N GLU A 69 -9.18 11.46 11.10
CA GLU A 69 -9.78 10.40 11.93
C GLU A 69 -8.86 9.17 12.03
N VAL A 70 -8.24 8.76 10.92
CA VAL A 70 -7.33 7.62 10.89
C VAL A 70 -6.09 7.94 10.06
N TRP A 71 -4.93 7.88 10.69
CA TRP A 71 -3.65 8.00 10.00
C TRP A 71 -2.97 6.64 9.87
N SER A 72 -2.37 6.41 8.70
CA SER A 72 -1.47 5.29 8.43
C SER A 72 -0.04 5.76 8.54
N TRP A 73 0.75 5.08 9.36
CA TRP A 73 2.16 5.40 9.55
C TRP A 73 3.07 4.29 9.06
N GLY A 74 4.10 4.66 8.31
CA GLY A 74 5.09 3.75 7.77
C GLY A 74 6.50 4.32 7.76
N ILE A 75 7.50 3.43 7.78
CA ILE A 75 8.91 3.79 7.59
C ILE A 75 9.44 2.99 6.41
N THR A 76 10.12 3.66 5.49
CA THR A 76 10.77 3.00 4.36
C THR A 76 12.23 3.41 4.24
N LYS A 77 13.07 2.49 3.74
CA LYS A 77 14.49 2.73 3.53
C LYS A 77 14.74 3.27 2.12
N LEU A 78 15.50 4.35 2.03
CA LEU A 78 16.07 4.90 0.81
C LEU A 78 17.56 4.52 0.76
N LYS A 79 18.04 4.01 -0.39
CA LYS A 79 19.43 3.58 -0.54
C LYS A 79 20.35 4.80 -0.59
N GLY A 80 21.32 4.88 0.31
CA GLY A 80 22.37 5.89 0.32
C GLY A 80 23.47 5.62 -0.72
N PRO A 81 24.54 6.43 -0.71
CA PRO A 81 25.60 6.41 -1.74
C PRO A 81 26.30 5.06 -1.81
N GLU A 82 26.63 4.48 -0.69
CA GLU A 82 27.38 3.23 -0.61
C GLU A 82 26.47 2.01 -0.43
N LYS A 83 27.02 0.84 -0.74
CA LYS A 83 26.35 -0.43 -0.45
C LYS A 83 26.12 -0.55 1.07
N TRP A 84 24.89 -0.92 1.46
CA TRP A 84 24.45 -1.05 2.85
C TRP A 84 24.22 0.26 3.61
N THR A 85 24.37 1.42 2.99
CA THR A 85 23.94 2.69 3.58
C THR A 85 22.48 2.98 3.25
N TYR A 86 21.73 3.48 4.23
CA TYR A 86 20.30 3.77 4.09
C TYR A 86 19.94 5.04 4.83
N TYR A 87 19.01 5.80 4.26
CA TYR A 87 18.24 6.81 4.96
C TYR A 87 16.86 6.26 5.26
N TYR A 88 16.28 6.68 6.36
CA TYR A 88 14.98 6.20 6.85
C TYR A 88 13.95 7.30 6.64
N LEU A 89 12.98 7.03 5.77
CA LEU A 89 11.89 7.96 5.49
C LEU A 89 10.67 7.53 6.28
N TYR A 90 10.28 8.38 7.23
CA TYR A 90 9.06 8.27 8.03
C TYR A 90 7.96 9.01 7.31
N VAL A 91 6.77 8.44 7.21
CA VAL A 91 5.60 9.06 6.57
C VAL A 91 4.36 8.79 7.38
N ILE A 92 3.59 9.83 7.63
CA ILE A 92 2.24 9.79 8.19
C ILE A 92 1.28 10.24 7.09
N LEU A 93 0.32 9.39 6.77
CA LEU A 93 -0.65 9.59 5.70
C LEU A 93 -2.07 9.48 6.27
N ASP A 94 -2.90 10.47 5.99
CA ASP A 94 -4.34 10.41 6.26
C ASP A 94 -5.01 9.43 5.29
N ILE A 95 -5.73 8.43 5.82
CA ILE A 95 -6.30 7.39 4.96
C ILE A 95 -7.53 7.84 4.19
N TYR A 96 -8.26 8.87 4.67
CA TYR A 96 -9.43 9.39 4.00
C TYR A 96 -9.04 10.21 2.77
N SER A 97 -8.22 11.22 2.95
CA SER A 97 -7.79 12.14 1.90
C SER A 97 -6.60 11.66 1.08
N ARG A 98 -5.85 10.65 1.55
CA ARG A 98 -4.54 10.25 1.03
C ARG A 98 -3.45 11.30 1.23
N CYS A 99 -3.72 12.38 1.93
CA CYS A 99 -2.76 13.44 2.18
C CYS A 99 -1.61 12.95 3.07
N VAL A 100 -0.38 13.22 2.67
CA VAL A 100 0.78 13.04 3.55
C VAL A 100 0.81 14.24 4.49
N VAL A 101 0.33 14.04 5.72
CA VAL A 101 0.21 15.08 6.75
C VAL A 101 1.54 15.35 7.46
N GLY A 102 2.42 14.36 7.52
CA GLY A 102 3.75 14.48 8.11
C GLY A 102 4.76 13.55 7.45
N TRP A 103 6.00 14.01 7.32
CA TRP A 103 7.11 13.16 6.88
C TRP A 103 8.46 13.69 7.41
N MET A 104 9.42 12.78 7.55
CA MET A 104 10.77 13.11 7.98
C MET A 104 11.77 12.12 7.37
N LEU A 105 12.91 12.63 6.90
CA LEU A 105 14.05 11.80 6.51
C LEU A 105 15.08 11.78 7.64
N ALA A 106 15.65 10.62 7.95
CA ALA A 106 16.62 10.48 9.03
C ALA A 106 17.75 9.50 8.66
N HIS A 107 18.89 9.61 9.34
CA HIS A 107 20.04 8.70 9.16
C HIS A 107 19.82 7.34 9.85
N ARG A 108 18.93 7.26 10.81
CA ARG A 108 18.64 6.04 11.58
C ARG A 108 17.16 5.93 11.92
N GLU A 109 16.73 4.73 12.20
CA GLU A 109 15.42 4.48 12.77
C GLU A 109 15.50 4.60 14.29
N SER A 110 14.61 5.40 14.89
CA SER A 110 14.59 5.66 16.33
C SER A 110 13.16 5.96 16.80
N ALA A 111 12.82 5.53 17.99
CA ALA A 111 11.56 5.83 18.65
C ALA A 111 11.42 7.34 18.96
N ASP A 112 12.52 8.01 19.29
CA ASP A 112 12.49 9.45 19.59
C ASP A 112 12.18 10.30 18.36
N LEU A 113 12.76 9.93 17.21
CA LEU A 113 12.43 10.57 15.94
C LEU A 113 10.97 10.33 15.54
N ALA A 114 10.46 9.13 15.80
CA ALA A 114 9.05 8.81 15.59
C ALA A 114 8.14 9.67 16.47
N LYS A 115 8.47 9.83 17.76
CA LYS A 115 7.75 10.70 18.69
C LYS A 115 7.71 12.14 18.19
N GLN A 116 8.87 12.69 17.86
CA GLN A 116 9.00 14.07 17.36
C GLN A 116 8.12 14.31 16.12
N LEU A 117 8.13 13.37 15.16
CA LEU A 117 7.30 13.50 13.96
C LEU A 117 5.81 13.45 14.30
N ILE A 118 5.39 12.53 15.18
CA ILE A 118 3.99 12.39 15.59
C ILE A 118 3.52 13.67 16.30
N GLU A 119 4.25 14.15 17.29
CA GLU A 119 3.94 15.38 18.04
C GLU A 119 3.79 16.57 17.09
N THR A 120 4.80 16.83 16.27
CA THR A 120 4.80 17.96 15.32
C THR A 120 3.65 17.84 14.30
N THR A 121 3.30 16.61 13.89
CA THR A 121 2.21 16.40 12.91
C THR A 121 0.84 16.63 13.55
N ILE A 122 0.63 16.15 14.77
CA ILE A 122 -0.62 16.37 15.52
C ILE A 122 -0.84 17.85 15.77
N GLU A 123 0.20 18.56 16.23
CA GLU A 123 0.15 20.01 16.45
C GLU A 123 -0.16 20.76 15.15
N LYS A 124 0.55 20.46 14.06
CA LYS A 124 0.34 21.10 12.75
C LYS A 124 -1.06 20.88 12.18
N GLN A 125 -1.65 19.71 12.43
CA GLN A 125 -2.98 19.34 11.94
C GLN A 125 -4.11 19.72 12.90
N GLU A 126 -3.78 20.32 14.05
CA GLU A 126 -4.73 20.76 15.09
C GLU A 126 -5.69 19.64 15.54
N VAL A 127 -5.17 18.39 15.58
CA VAL A 127 -5.96 17.20 15.90
C VAL A 127 -6.38 17.24 17.37
N GLN A 128 -7.68 17.08 17.62
CA GLN A 128 -8.21 17.04 18.98
C GLN A 128 -7.94 15.69 19.65
N SER A 129 -7.83 15.71 20.99
CA SER A 129 -7.68 14.48 21.78
C SER A 129 -8.87 13.53 21.52
N GLU A 130 -8.60 12.23 21.49
CA GLU A 130 -9.58 11.15 21.26
C GLU A 130 -10.21 11.07 19.86
N GLN A 131 -9.82 11.94 18.94
CA GLN A 131 -10.32 11.94 17.57
C GLN A 131 -9.53 10.98 16.65
N LEU A 132 -8.23 10.86 16.87
CA LEU A 132 -7.30 10.21 15.95
C LEU A 132 -6.99 8.75 16.31
N ILE A 133 -7.00 7.89 15.31
CA ILE A 133 -6.42 6.54 15.37
C ILE A 133 -5.15 6.53 14.53
N LEU A 134 -4.00 6.20 15.14
CA LEU A 134 -2.74 6.01 14.44
C LEU A 134 -2.51 4.52 14.20
N HIS A 135 -2.60 4.11 12.94
CA HIS A 135 -2.39 2.73 12.50
C HIS A 135 -1.00 2.55 11.92
N SER A 136 -0.32 1.47 12.30
CA SER A 136 1.05 1.18 11.85
C SER A 136 1.35 -0.30 11.75
N ASP A 137 2.39 -0.63 11.00
CA ASP A 137 2.99 -1.97 11.06
C ASP A 137 3.69 -2.20 12.40
N ARG A 138 4.13 -3.45 12.66
CA ARG A 138 4.83 -3.83 13.89
C ARG A 138 6.34 -3.63 13.78
N GLY A 139 6.78 -2.44 13.37
CA GLY A 139 8.20 -2.07 13.40
C GLY A 139 8.73 -1.80 14.83
N PRO A 140 10.05 -1.90 15.07
CA PRO A 140 10.65 -1.65 16.38
C PRO A 140 10.29 -0.28 16.97
N SER A 141 10.37 0.77 16.16
CA SER A 141 10.00 2.13 16.59
C SER A 141 8.51 2.26 16.92
N MET A 142 7.66 1.54 16.20
CA MET A 142 6.20 1.61 16.34
C MET A 142 5.67 0.85 17.53
N THR A 143 6.36 -0.24 17.93
CA THR A 143 6.00 -1.06 19.08
C THR A 143 6.67 -0.60 20.37
N SER A 144 7.51 0.44 20.32
CA SER A 144 8.23 0.94 21.50
C SER A 144 7.27 1.45 22.58
N HIS A 145 7.66 1.24 23.83
CA HIS A 145 6.88 1.71 25.00
C HIS A 145 6.78 3.24 25.03
N SER A 146 7.86 3.95 24.65
CA SER A 146 7.88 5.42 24.66
C SER A 146 6.91 6.04 23.66
N VAL A 147 6.78 5.46 22.45
CA VAL A 147 5.75 5.90 21.49
C VAL A 147 4.34 5.57 21.98
N ALA A 148 4.13 4.40 22.59
CA ALA A 148 2.84 4.05 23.16
C ALA A 148 2.41 5.00 24.29
N GLN A 149 3.34 5.37 25.14
CA GLN A 149 3.11 6.33 26.23
C GLN A 149 2.77 7.72 25.68
N LEU A 150 3.50 8.19 24.67
CA LEU A 150 3.21 9.46 24.01
C LEU A 150 1.80 9.47 23.42
N LEU A 151 1.43 8.46 22.63
CA LEU A 151 0.10 8.38 22.03
C LEU A 151 -0.99 8.39 23.09
N GLY A 152 -0.79 7.69 24.22
CA GLY A 152 -1.71 7.72 25.34
C GLY A 152 -1.84 9.12 25.98
N SER A 153 -0.73 9.88 26.14
CA SER A 153 -0.76 11.25 26.65
C SER A 153 -1.44 12.25 25.71
N LEU A 154 -1.41 12.00 24.41
CA LEU A 154 -2.05 12.84 23.39
C LEU A 154 -3.50 12.42 23.11
N GLY A 155 -4.02 11.37 23.77
CA GLY A 155 -5.36 10.85 23.50
C GLY A 155 -5.49 10.20 22.11
N VAL A 156 -4.40 9.67 21.55
CA VAL A 156 -4.39 9.02 20.23
C VAL A 156 -4.52 7.52 20.39
N THR A 157 -5.53 6.94 19.77
CA THR A 157 -5.73 5.49 19.77
C THR A 157 -4.71 4.81 18.87
N LYS A 158 -3.99 3.84 19.42
CA LYS A 158 -2.97 3.06 18.71
C LYS A 158 -3.56 1.79 18.11
N SER A 159 -3.30 1.55 16.82
CA SER A 159 -3.67 0.32 16.11
C SER A 159 -2.47 -0.27 15.37
N HIS A 160 -2.43 -1.59 15.23
CA HIS A 160 -1.36 -2.29 14.54
C HIS A 160 -1.87 -3.33 13.55
N SER A 161 -1.12 -3.50 12.47
CA SER A 161 -1.23 -4.63 11.56
C SER A 161 -1.04 -5.96 12.30
N ARG A 162 -1.68 -7.02 11.83
CA ARG A 162 -1.37 -8.38 12.30
C ARG A 162 0.06 -8.76 11.89
N PRO A 163 0.77 -9.60 12.68
CA PRO A 163 2.10 -10.07 12.30
C PRO A 163 2.09 -10.74 10.92
N HIS A 164 3.02 -10.37 10.06
CA HIS A 164 3.22 -10.93 8.72
C HIS A 164 2.03 -10.77 7.75
N VAL A 165 1.13 -9.82 8.00
CA VAL A 165 0.00 -9.49 7.11
C VAL A 165 0.18 -8.09 6.54
N SER A 166 0.74 -8.01 5.34
CA SER A 166 1.00 -6.73 4.65
C SER A 166 -0.29 -5.97 4.27
N ASN A 167 -1.36 -6.71 3.96
CA ASN A 167 -2.64 -6.10 3.56
C ASN A 167 -3.33 -5.29 4.67
N ASP A 168 -2.82 -5.34 5.89
CA ASP A 168 -3.39 -4.58 7.00
C ASP A 168 -2.94 -3.10 7.01
N ASN A 169 -1.88 -2.73 6.25
CA ASN A 169 -1.45 -1.34 6.05
C ASN A 169 -1.31 -0.96 4.56
N PRO A 170 -2.38 -1.10 3.76
CA PRO A 170 -2.31 -0.96 2.31
C PRO A 170 -2.01 0.48 1.84
N PHE A 171 -2.36 1.49 2.63
CA PHE A 171 -2.23 2.90 2.26
C PHE A 171 -0.77 3.37 2.26
N SER A 172 -0.03 3.10 3.33
CA SER A 172 1.41 3.40 3.39
C SER A 172 2.18 2.63 2.33
N GLU A 173 1.85 1.34 2.11
CA GLU A 173 2.50 0.53 1.06
C GLU A 173 2.26 1.09 -0.34
N SER A 174 1.01 1.47 -0.65
CA SER A 174 0.64 2.06 -1.94
C SER A 174 1.35 3.40 -2.16
N GLN A 175 1.44 4.24 -1.15
CA GLN A 175 2.14 5.52 -1.21
C GLN A 175 3.63 5.32 -1.47
N PHE A 176 4.29 4.37 -0.77
CA PHE A 176 5.69 4.04 -1.02
C PHE A 176 5.93 3.46 -2.41
N LYS A 177 5.00 2.66 -2.93
CA LYS A 177 5.05 2.19 -4.32
C LYS A 177 4.97 3.37 -5.28
N THR A 178 4.00 4.27 -5.11
CA THR A 178 3.87 5.48 -5.94
C THR A 178 5.18 6.28 -5.98
N MET A 179 5.86 6.44 -4.83
CA MET A 179 7.15 7.13 -4.77
C MET A 179 8.26 6.37 -5.51
N LYS A 180 8.42 5.07 -5.23
CA LYS A 180 9.57 4.28 -5.71
C LYS A 180 9.48 3.90 -7.18
N TYR A 181 8.27 3.89 -7.76
CA TYR A 181 8.07 3.58 -9.17
C TYR A 181 8.08 4.81 -10.09
N ARG A 182 8.28 6.00 -9.54
CA ARG A 182 8.46 7.19 -10.38
C ARG A 182 9.75 7.13 -11.21
N PRO A 183 9.73 7.61 -12.46
CA PRO A 183 10.93 7.66 -13.30
C PRO A 183 12.09 8.45 -12.67
N GLU A 184 11.78 9.49 -11.89
CA GLU A 184 12.78 10.33 -11.23
C GLU A 184 13.35 9.71 -9.93
N PHE A 185 12.80 8.57 -9.47
CA PHE A 185 13.31 7.92 -8.27
C PHE A 185 14.69 7.30 -8.54
N PRO A 186 15.77 7.75 -7.87
CA PRO A 186 17.10 7.27 -8.17
C PRO A 186 17.34 5.85 -7.62
N LYS A 187 18.22 5.11 -8.27
CA LYS A 187 18.65 3.80 -7.75
C LYS A 187 19.35 3.94 -6.39
N ARG A 188 20.04 5.06 -6.16
CA ARG A 188 20.71 5.47 -4.92
C ARG A 188 20.75 7.00 -4.83
N PHE A 189 20.71 7.53 -3.63
CA PHE A 189 20.90 8.94 -3.35
C PHE A 189 22.39 9.20 -3.09
N GLY A 190 22.95 10.26 -3.66
CA GLY A 190 24.35 10.62 -3.52
C GLY A 190 24.71 11.10 -2.11
N CYS A 191 23.78 11.82 -1.45
CA CYS A 191 23.92 12.28 -0.08
C CYS A 191 22.54 12.39 0.60
N TYR A 192 22.53 12.79 1.86
CA TYR A 192 21.29 13.00 2.62
C TYR A 192 20.44 14.14 2.04
N GLU A 193 21.10 15.23 1.64
CA GLU A 193 20.48 16.42 1.06
C GLU A 193 19.77 16.12 -0.26
N ASP A 194 20.31 15.21 -1.08
CA ASP A 194 19.66 14.74 -2.30
C ASP A 194 18.38 13.99 -1.97
N GLY A 195 18.44 13.12 -0.96
CA GLY A 195 17.26 12.41 -0.46
C GLY A 195 16.20 13.39 0.07
N LEU A 196 16.61 14.37 0.85
CA LEU A 196 15.72 15.38 1.42
C LEU A 196 15.07 16.25 0.32
N ARG A 197 15.86 16.68 -0.69
CA ARG A 197 15.38 17.45 -1.84
C ARG A 197 14.36 16.66 -2.65
N PHE A 198 14.66 15.39 -2.91
CA PHE A 198 13.73 14.49 -3.60
C PHE A 198 12.41 14.35 -2.82
N CYS A 199 12.48 14.08 -1.51
CA CYS A 199 11.29 13.93 -0.67
C CYS A 199 10.43 15.20 -0.65
N ARG A 200 11.04 16.39 -0.51
CA ARG A 200 10.32 17.66 -0.58
C ARG A 200 9.59 17.86 -1.90
N LYS A 201 10.27 17.60 -3.02
CA LYS A 201 9.66 17.68 -4.36
C LYS A 201 8.54 16.65 -4.52
N PHE A 202 8.79 15.41 -4.10
CA PHE A 202 7.82 14.33 -4.22
C PHE A 202 6.56 14.58 -3.41
N PHE A 203 6.66 14.92 -2.12
CA PHE A 203 5.48 15.15 -1.28
C PHE A 203 4.72 16.41 -1.66
N GLY A 204 5.41 17.45 -2.11
CA GLY A 204 4.77 18.63 -2.70
C GLY A 204 3.91 18.27 -3.91
N TRP A 205 4.48 17.53 -4.86
CA TRP A 205 3.76 17.00 -6.03
C TRP A 205 2.63 16.05 -5.63
N TYR A 206 2.91 15.09 -4.73
CA TYR A 206 1.95 14.06 -4.31
C TYR A 206 0.70 14.66 -3.68
N ASN A 207 0.85 15.63 -2.80
CA ASN A 207 -0.29 16.26 -2.13
C ASN A 207 -1.07 17.21 -3.05
N ASN A 208 -0.39 17.98 -3.91
CA ASN A 208 -1.01 19.10 -4.61
C ASN A 208 -1.29 18.86 -6.10
N GLU A 209 -0.60 17.91 -6.75
CA GLU A 209 -0.70 17.73 -8.21
C GLU A 209 -1.10 16.31 -8.61
N HIS A 210 -0.87 15.31 -7.75
CA HIS A 210 -1.20 13.92 -8.07
C HIS A 210 -2.70 13.66 -7.91
N TYR A 211 -3.38 13.41 -9.03
CA TYR A 211 -4.77 12.98 -9.03
C TYR A 211 -4.89 11.51 -8.64
N HIS A 212 -5.61 11.25 -7.55
CA HIS A 212 -5.70 9.90 -6.97
C HIS A 212 -7.06 9.26 -7.30
N SER A 213 -7.05 8.12 -8.01
CA SER A 213 -8.28 7.42 -8.43
C SER A 213 -9.16 6.99 -7.25
N GLY A 214 -8.57 6.61 -6.11
CA GLY A 214 -9.31 6.18 -4.92
C GLY A 214 -10.07 7.30 -4.18
N ILE A 215 -9.92 8.56 -4.61
CA ILE A 215 -10.63 9.71 -4.03
C ILE A 215 -11.33 10.56 -5.09
N GLY A 216 -11.79 9.94 -6.18
CA GLY A 216 -12.55 10.62 -7.24
C GLY A 216 -11.70 11.55 -8.10
N LEU A 217 -10.46 11.16 -8.37
CA LEU A 217 -9.50 11.96 -9.13
C LEU A 217 -9.35 13.41 -8.59
N LEU A 218 -9.40 13.54 -7.27
CA LEU A 218 -9.00 14.75 -6.56
C LEU A 218 -7.51 14.66 -6.20
N THR A 219 -6.89 15.78 -5.87
CA THR A 219 -5.57 15.79 -5.22
C THR A 219 -5.75 15.55 -3.72
N PRO A 220 -4.79 14.88 -3.05
CA PRO A 220 -4.86 14.65 -1.61
C PRO A 220 -5.12 15.92 -0.79
N ALA A 221 -4.41 17.02 -1.10
CA ALA A 221 -4.60 18.30 -0.40
C ALA A 221 -6.00 18.85 -0.61
N SER A 222 -6.53 18.86 -1.85
CA SER A 222 -7.86 19.42 -2.09
C SER A 222 -8.98 18.69 -1.35
N LEU A 223 -8.86 17.38 -1.14
CA LEU A 223 -9.81 16.63 -0.33
C LEU A 223 -9.58 16.87 1.18
N HIS A 224 -8.30 16.94 1.61
CA HIS A 224 -7.95 17.16 3.00
C HIS A 224 -8.41 18.53 3.51
N ASP A 225 -8.25 19.55 2.67
CA ASP A 225 -8.58 20.95 2.96
C ASP A 225 -10.07 21.31 2.70
N GLY A 226 -10.90 20.30 2.39
CA GLY A 226 -12.36 20.49 2.23
C GLY A 226 -12.78 21.13 0.90
N GLN A 227 -11.91 21.25 -0.11
CA GLN A 227 -12.21 21.88 -1.41
C GLN A 227 -12.89 20.93 -2.40
N ALA A 228 -13.13 19.68 -2.01
CA ALA A 228 -13.63 18.62 -2.89
C ALA A 228 -14.96 18.97 -3.57
N ASP A 229 -15.92 19.49 -2.80
CA ASP A 229 -17.26 19.77 -3.31
C ASP A 229 -17.25 20.89 -4.36
N GLU A 230 -16.46 21.93 -4.15
CA GLU A 230 -16.27 23.03 -5.12
C GLU A 230 -15.67 22.54 -6.43
N ILE A 231 -14.62 21.70 -6.34
CA ILE A 231 -13.97 21.13 -7.52
C ILE A 231 -14.93 20.20 -8.29
N ILE A 232 -15.68 19.36 -7.58
CA ILE A 232 -16.66 18.46 -8.19
C ILE A 232 -17.80 19.25 -8.84
N ALA A 233 -18.27 20.32 -8.20
CA ALA A 233 -19.28 21.21 -8.77
C ALA A 233 -18.79 21.90 -10.06
N ALA A 234 -17.56 22.40 -10.07
CA ALA A 234 -16.96 23.00 -11.27
C ALA A 234 -16.81 21.97 -12.42
N ARG A 235 -16.34 20.75 -12.12
CA ARG A 235 -16.27 19.64 -13.10
C ARG A 235 -17.67 19.30 -13.66
N LYS A 236 -18.70 19.30 -12.81
CA LYS A 236 -20.08 19.04 -13.24
C LYS A 236 -20.56 20.09 -14.25
N LEU A 237 -20.30 21.36 -14.01
CA LEU A 237 -20.66 22.44 -14.95
C LEU A 237 -19.94 22.26 -16.28
N THR A 238 -18.64 22.00 -16.26
CA THR A 238 -17.86 21.75 -17.49
C THR A 238 -18.41 20.58 -18.30
N LEU A 239 -18.78 19.48 -17.64
CA LEU A 239 -19.38 18.31 -18.29
C LEU A 239 -20.77 18.61 -18.85
N GLN A 240 -21.58 19.39 -18.14
CA GLN A 240 -22.90 19.83 -18.60
C GLN A 240 -22.80 20.69 -19.86
N ASP A 241 -21.86 21.62 -19.91
CA ASP A 241 -21.64 22.45 -21.09
C ASP A 241 -21.09 21.66 -22.26
N ALA A 242 -20.17 20.73 -22.02
CA ALA A 242 -19.70 19.82 -23.09
C ALA A 242 -20.83 18.94 -23.62
N TRP A 243 -21.73 18.46 -22.77
CA TRP A 243 -22.89 17.67 -23.20
C TRP A 243 -23.90 18.50 -23.99
N LYS A 244 -24.18 19.75 -23.60
CA LYS A 244 -25.07 20.67 -24.33
C LYS A 244 -24.53 20.98 -25.74
N ASN A 245 -23.21 21.16 -25.86
CA ASN A 245 -22.58 21.54 -27.13
C ASN A 245 -22.41 20.36 -28.10
N SER A 246 -22.33 19.12 -27.61
CA SER A 246 -22.09 17.93 -28.44
C SER A 246 -22.70 16.68 -27.79
N PRO A 247 -24.03 16.58 -27.68
CA PRO A 247 -24.71 15.48 -26.99
C PRO A 247 -24.43 14.12 -27.63
N GLU A 248 -24.19 14.08 -28.95
CA GLU A 248 -23.87 12.88 -29.72
C GLU A 248 -22.59 12.15 -29.28
N ARG A 249 -21.68 12.85 -28.58
CA ARG A 249 -20.44 12.27 -28.04
C ARG A 249 -20.66 11.45 -26.78
N PHE A 250 -21.82 11.57 -26.16
CA PHE A 250 -22.13 10.96 -24.86
C PHE A 250 -23.19 9.89 -24.98
N VAL A 251 -22.79 8.70 -25.42
CA VAL A 251 -23.71 7.55 -25.70
C VAL A 251 -24.49 7.12 -24.44
N GLY A 252 -23.91 7.28 -23.27
CA GLY A 252 -24.52 6.91 -21.97
C GLY A 252 -25.40 8.02 -21.35
N GLY A 253 -25.72 9.09 -22.09
CA GLY A 253 -26.42 10.27 -21.57
C GLY A 253 -25.46 11.26 -20.88
N MET A 254 -26.01 12.20 -20.10
CA MET A 254 -25.24 13.26 -19.46
C MET A 254 -24.18 12.71 -18.51
N PRO A 255 -22.88 13.02 -18.71
CA PRO A 255 -21.80 12.51 -17.88
C PRO A 255 -21.84 13.12 -16.47
N LYS A 256 -21.35 12.35 -15.50
CA LYS A 256 -21.22 12.80 -14.11
C LYS A 256 -19.74 12.75 -13.71
N PRO A 257 -19.23 13.74 -12.96
CA PRO A 257 -17.89 13.66 -12.39
C PRO A 257 -17.83 12.56 -11.33
N GLU A 258 -16.65 12.02 -11.09
CA GLU A 258 -16.41 11.13 -9.96
C GLU A 258 -16.60 11.89 -8.64
N SER A 259 -17.16 11.22 -7.65
CA SER A 259 -17.38 11.79 -6.31
C SER A 259 -16.26 11.41 -5.34
N SER A 260 -16.05 12.21 -4.31
CA SER A 260 -15.22 11.85 -3.17
C SER A 260 -15.78 10.63 -2.44
N PRO A 261 -14.95 9.81 -1.76
CA PRO A 261 -15.42 8.68 -0.97
C PRO A 261 -16.21 9.19 0.25
N LYS A 262 -17.31 8.54 0.58
CA LYS A 262 -18.05 8.83 1.82
C LYS A 262 -17.40 8.17 3.05
N ALA A 263 -16.70 7.07 2.84
CA ALA A 263 -16.05 6.30 3.88
C ALA A 263 -14.88 5.52 3.31
N VAL A 264 -13.81 5.41 4.06
CA VAL A 264 -12.60 4.67 3.72
C VAL A 264 -12.28 3.69 4.83
N TRP A 265 -11.99 2.46 4.47
CA TRP A 265 -11.74 1.39 5.42
C TRP A 265 -10.33 0.81 5.29
N ILE A 266 -9.74 0.50 6.44
CA ILE A 266 -8.74 -0.56 6.53
C ILE A 266 -9.51 -1.82 6.93
N ASN A 267 -9.53 -2.83 6.06
CA ASN A 267 -10.20 -4.10 6.32
C ASN A 267 -11.71 -3.99 6.61
N ALA A 268 -12.49 -3.46 5.69
CA ALA A 268 -13.96 -3.39 5.84
C ALA A 268 -14.58 -4.72 6.31
N PRO A 269 -15.59 -4.68 7.20
CA PRO A 269 -16.34 -5.86 7.62
C PRO A 269 -17.06 -6.51 6.44
N LYS A 270 -17.15 -7.84 6.41
CA LYS A 270 -17.74 -8.60 5.31
C LYS A 270 -19.19 -8.19 4.98
N ARG A 271 -19.97 -7.78 5.98
CA ARG A 271 -21.37 -7.37 5.81
C ARG A 271 -21.54 -6.15 4.89
N GLU A 272 -20.61 -5.21 4.92
CA GLU A 272 -20.69 -4.03 4.02
C GLU A 272 -20.29 -4.37 2.59
N LEU A 273 -19.46 -5.36 2.38
CA LEU A 273 -19.12 -5.86 1.04
C LEU A 273 -20.30 -6.55 0.36
N GLU A 274 -21.11 -7.29 1.13
CA GLU A 274 -22.32 -7.94 0.62
C GLU A 274 -23.40 -6.92 0.22
N ILE A 275 -23.62 -5.87 0.99
CA ILE A 275 -24.59 -4.81 0.67
C ILE A 275 -24.21 -4.03 -0.61
N LYS A 276 -22.92 -3.85 -0.90
CA LYS A 276 -22.47 -3.19 -2.15
C LYS A 276 -22.65 -4.07 -3.38
N ASN A 277 -22.68 -5.39 -3.22
CA ASN A 277 -22.88 -6.34 -4.31
C ASN A 277 -24.37 -6.63 -4.58
N GLU A 278 -25.27 -6.23 -3.69
CA GLU A 278 -26.75 -6.31 -3.85
C GLU A 278 -27.36 -5.02 -4.46
N ALA A 279 -26.58 -4.21 -5.18
CA ALA A 279 -27.17 -3.16 -6.01
C ALA A 279 -28.11 -3.82 -7.06
N PRO A 280 -29.33 -3.30 -7.27
CA PRO A 280 -30.39 -4.01 -7.96
C PRO A 280 -29.95 -4.39 -9.38
N GLN A 281 -29.90 -5.69 -9.63
CA GLN A 281 -29.89 -6.19 -11.02
C GLN A 281 -31.17 -5.67 -11.66
N ALA A 282 -31.00 -4.66 -12.52
CA ALA A 282 -32.10 -4.20 -13.36
C ALA A 282 -32.67 -5.42 -14.10
N ASN A 283 -33.89 -5.79 -13.74
CA ASN A 283 -34.69 -6.79 -14.44
C ASN A 283 -34.81 -6.37 -15.90
N CYS A 284 -33.92 -6.85 -16.74
CA CYS A 284 -34.08 -6.80 -18.18
C CYS A 284 -35.07 -7.89 -18.54
N PRO A 285 -36.29 -7.59 -19.04
CA PRO A 285 -37.24 -8.61 -19.46
C PRO A 285 -36.60 -9.44 -20.59
N ARG A 286 -36.46 -10.74 -20.36
CA ARG A 286 -36.02 -11.72 -21.36
C ARG A 286 -36.93 -11.62 -22.59
N ALA A 287 -36.35 -11.30 -23.73
CA ALA A 287 -37.00 -11.43 -25.01
C ALA A 287 -37.48 -12.88 -25.22
N PRO A 288 -38.67 -13.09 -25.85
CA PRO A 288 -39.22 -14.43 -26.03
C PRO A 288 -38.33 -15.26 -26.96
N LYS A 289 -38.09 -16.51 -26.60
CA LYS A 289 -37.37 -17.49 -27.40
C LYS A 289 -38.15 -17.71 -28.71
N VAL A 290 -37.56 -17.34 -29.81
CA VAL A 290 -38.02 -17.74 -31.14
C VAL A 290 -37.63 -19.19 -31.33
N THR A 291 -38.64 -20.06 -31.45
CA THR A 291 -38.52 -21.48 -31.82
C THR A 291 -38.00 -21.58 -33.24
N SER A 292 -36.81 -22.17 -33.42
CA SER A 292 -36.22 -22.44 -34.72
C SER A 292 -36.97 -23.51 -35.49
N LEU A 293 -37.51 -23.15 -36.63
CA LEU A 293 -37.95 -24.05 -37.66
C LEU A 293 -36.76 -24.74 -38.31
N THR A 294 -36.80 -26.04 -38.35
CA THR A 294 -35.88 -26.96 -39.03
C THR A 294 -35.92 -26.76 -40.54
N HIS A 295 -34.76 -26.63 -41.20
CA HIS A 295 -34.60 -26.88 -42.64
C HIS A 295 -33.33 -27.69 -42.93
N PRO A 296 -33.32 -28.49 -44.02
CA PRO A 296 -32.55 -29.71 -44.09
C PRO A 296 -31.15 -29.53 -44.72
N ARG A 297 -30.34 -30.55 -44.48
CA ARG A 297 -28.95 -30.78 -44.91
C ARG A 297 -28.74 -30.55 -46.43
N SER A 298 -27.69 -29.85 -46.80
CA SER A 298 -26.92 -30.12 -47.99
C SER A 298 -25.41 -30.09 -47.64
N GLY A 299 -24.75 -31.18 -47.94
CA GLY A 299 -23.36 -31.40 -47.67
C GLY A 299 -22.46 -30.75 -48.71
N TYR A 300 -21.27 -30.34 -48.29
CA TYR A 300 -20.03 -30.30 -49.08
C TYR A 300 -18.81 -30.40 -48.18
N PRO A 301 -17.64 -30.81 -48.70
CA PRO A 301 -16.68 -31.64 -47.98
C PRO A 301 -15.53 -30.85 -47.30
N SER A 302 -14.93 -31.53 -46.36
CA SER A 302 -13.75 -31.16 -45.62
C SER A 302 -12.53 -30.81 -46.47
N MET A 303 -11.87 -29.68 -46.22
CA MET A 303 -10.47 -29.46 -46.59
C MET A 303 -9.65 -29.15 -45.35
N GLY A 304 -8.48 -29.80 -45.31
CA GLY A 304 -7.62 -29.95 -44.17
C GLY A 304 -6.90 -28.67 -43.69
N CYS A 305 -6.72 -28.61 -42.40
CA CYS A 305 -5.81 -27.68 -41.75
C CYS A 305 -4.37 -28.16 -41.92
N VAL A 306 -3.53 -27.30 -42.49
CA VAL A 306 -2.07 -27.40 -42.46
C VAL A 306 -1.55 -26.49 -41.38
N SER A 307 -0.84 -27.08 -40.43
CA SER A 307 -0.09 -26.42 -39.38
C SER A 307 1.16 -25.73 -39.96
N ALA A 308 1.39 -24.48 -39.65
CA ALA A 308 2.65 -23.79 -39.89
C ALA A 308 3.22 -23.26 -38.57
N GLU A 309 4.39 -23.75 -38.20
CA GLU A 309 5.24 -23.26 -37.11
C GLU A 309 5.92 -21.93 -37.51
N PRO A 310 6.20 -21.01 -36.56
CA PRO A 310 7.00 -19.83 -36.85
C PRO A 310 8.48 -20.07 -36.56
N THR A 311 9.28 -19.90 -37.61
CA THR A 311 10.74 -19.83 -37.55
C THR A 311 11.24 -18.52 -36.96
N SER A 312 12.22 -18.65 -36.07
CA SER A 312 13.04 -17.60 -35.49
C SER A 312 14.00 -17.00 -36.54
N VAL A 313 14.04 -15.65 -36.63
CA VAL A 313 15.12 -14.92 -37.29
C VAL A 313 15.54 -13.74 -36.45
N SER A 314 16.80 -13.77 -35.98
CA SER A 314 17.54 -12.62 -35.46
C SER A 314 17.99 -11.71 -36.62
N PRO A 315 18.10 -10.41 -36.41
CA PRO A 315 18.96 -9.60 -37.26
C PRO A 315 20.18 -9.06 -36.50
N ASP A 316 21.27 -9.27 -37.16
CA ASP A 316 22.61 -8.79 -36.87
C ASP A 316 22.77 -7.29 -37.25
N SER A 317 23.78 -6.76 -36.61
CA SER A 317 24.32 -5.41 -36.63
C SER A 317 24.65 -4.81 -38.00
N SER A 318 24.60 -3.51 -38.08
CA SER A 318 25.65 -2.60 -38.49
C SER A 318 25.27 -1.50 -39.47
N LYS A 319 25.74 -0.29 -39.12
CA LYS A 319 26.30 0.81 -39.91
C LYS A 319 25.45 1.96 -40.46
N ILE A 320 25.82 3.14 -39.94
CA ILE A 320 26.22 4.36 -40.69
C ILE A 320 25.04 5.19 -41.25
N ASN A 321 24.86 6.45 -40.92
CA ASN A 321 25.68 7.63 -41.22
C ASN A 321 25.06 8.93 -40.68
N GLU A 322 25.93 9.86 -40.41
CA GLU A 322 25.76 11.29 -40.17
C GLU A 322 24.92 12.04 -41.25
N GLN A 323 24.22 13.08 -40.88
CA GLN A 323 24.53 14.46 -41.27
C GLN A 323 23.38 15.44 -41.02
N ASN A 324 23.75 16.56 -40.35
CA ASN A 324 23.37 17.95 -40.65
C ASN A 324 21.88 18.36 -40.54
N THR A 325 21.51 19.46 -39.98
CA THR A 325 22.04 20.82 -39.80
C THR A 325 21.07 21.68 -39.02
N LEU A 326 21.57 22.54 -38.15
CA LEU A 326 21.23 23.95 -37.92
C LEU A 326 19.77 24.42 -38.12
N ASN A 327 19.16 24.95 -37.04
CA ASN A 327 18.69 26.35 -37.05
C ASN A 327 18.35 26.86 -35.62
N THR A 328 19.18 27.74 -35.17
CA THR A 328 19.09 29.12 -34.67
C THR A 328 17.80 29.60 -33.99
N ARG A 329 18.04 30.06 -32.76
CA ARG A 329 17.58 31.31 -32.14
C ARG A 329 16.07 31.61 -32.10
N VAL A 330 15.56 31.84 -30.88
CA VAL A 330 15.20 33.18 -30.40
C VAL A 330 15.08 33.17 -28.87
N MET A 331 15.83 34.03 -28.19
CA MET A 331 15.58 34.47 -26.81
C MET A 331 14.58 35.61 -26.80
N PRO A 332 13.78 35.79 -25.77
CA PRO A 332 13.34 37.12 -25.36
C PRO A 332 13.88 37.55 -23.98
N LYS A 333 14.12 38.80 -23.97
CA LYS A 333 14.71 39.76 -23.09
C LYS A 333 14.28 39.70 -21.61
N LYS A 334 15.26 40.03 -20.77
CA LYS A 334 15.15 40.48 -19.38
C LYS A 334 14.13 41.62 -19.23
N ILE A 335 13.29 41.50 -18.19
CA ILE A 335 12.70 42.67 -17.55
C ILE A 335 13.24 42.71 -16.10
N SER A 336 13.85 43.81 -15.79
CA SER A 336 14.42 44.19 -14.52
C SER A 336 13.37 44.70 -13.55
N GLY A 337 13.55 44.34 -12.28
CA GLY A 337 13.21 45.22 -11.17
C GLY A 337 11.93 44.88 -10.41
N VAL A 338 12.08 44.27 -9.24
CA VAL A 338 11.49 44.77 -7.97
C VAL A 338 12.33 44.19 -6.82
N ARG A 339 12.87 45.06 -6.01
CA ARG A 339 13.47 44.76 -4.69
C ARG A 339 12.34 44.45 -3.70
N GLY A 340 12.50 43.39 -2.89
CA GLY A 340 11.61 43.11 -1.80
C GLY A 340 12.18 42.07 -0.84
N LEU A 341 12.80 42.58 0.21
CA LEU A 341 12.89 42.11 1.61
C LEU A 341 12.95 40.57 1.87
N ALA A 342 14.10 40.19 2.40
CA ALA A 342 14.32 38.93 3.09
C ALA A 342 13.59 38.93 4.45
N PRO A 343 13.03 37.80 4.91
CA PRO A 343 12.74 37.62 6.31
C PRO A 343 13.87 36.87 7.03
N ASP A 344 14.15 37.36 8.22
CA ASP A 344 15.16 37.02 9.20
C ASP A 344 15.24 35.52 9.52
N GLN A 345 16.45 35.06 9.68
CA GLN A 345 16.82 33.84 10.36
C GLN A 345 16.91 34.09 11.87
N PRO A 346 16.40 33.19 12.74
CA PRO A 346 16.84 33.22 14.13
C PRO A 346 18.14 32.43 14.32
N GLU A 347 19.10 33.13 14.88
CA GLU A 347 20.39 32.62 15.37
C GLU A 347 20.19 31.50 16.43
N LEU A 348 20.92 30.43 16.23
CA LEU A 348 21.16 29.43 17.27
C LEU A 348 22.24 29.93 18.22
N LEU A 349 21.85 30.29 19.44
CA LEU A 349 22.73 30.47 20.57
C LEU A 349 23.32 29.13 21.03
N HIS A 350 24.63 29.01 20.84
CA HIS A 350 25.47 28.11 21.61
C HIS A 350 25.64 28.70 23.01
N GLN A 351 25.29 27.91 24.04
CA GLN A 351 25.95 28.01 25.36
C GLN A 351 26.00 26.66 26.06
N SER A 352 27.25 26.27 26.35
CA SER A 352 27.84 25.40 27.38
C SER A 352 27.12 24.11 27.76
#